data_bcc8ecf4ce3225549cbf282ce25715af
#
_entry.id   bcc8ecf4ce3225549cbf282ce25715af
#
_cell.length_a   1.000
_cell.length_b   1.000
_cell.length_c   1.000
_cell.angle_alpha   90.00
_cell.angle_beta   90.00
_cell.angle_gamma   90.00
#
_symmetry.space_group_name_H-M   'P 1'
#
loop_
_entity.id
_entity.type
_entity.pdbx_description
1 polymer ?
#
loop_
_entity_poly.entity_id
_entity_poly.type
_entity_poly.pdbx_seq_one_letter_code
_entity_poly.pdbx_strand_id
1 'polypeptide(L)'
;MHLVQTQSLNAGAPIGQPLLPIDYVPIFADPYITIQPFTKPSKTYDYWEEVIDLLLPVLNERGIKIVQIGGQNENKLPACVHYQGLTSIAQTNYLIKNSLLHLGADSWAAHAAGVFNVPIVCLYSNNKVSNVYPFWGNKTKQKLLTGVEPGTLPSYAME
;
A
#
# COMPACT_ATOMS: atom_id res chain seq x y z
N MET A 1 14.38 3.91 15.94
CA MET A 1 13.36 4.98 16.07
C MET A 1 12.61 5.09 14.76
N HIS A 2 11.30 5.25 14.80
CA HIS A 2 10.48 5.39 13.58
C HIS A 2 10.72 6.74 12.90
N LEU A 3 10.66 6.80 11.56
CA LEU A 3 10.90 8.02 10.76
C LEU A 3 10.03 9.21 11.22
N VAL A 4 8.74 8.98 11.51
CA VAL A 4 7.82 10.02 12.02
C VAL A 4 8.30 10.60 13.34
N GLN A 5 8.82 9.76 14.24
CA GLN A 5 9.37 10.21 15.53
C GLN A 5 10.65 11.05 15.33
N THR A 6 11.52 10.60 14.42
CA THR A 6 12.73 11.35 14.06
C THR A 6 12.40 12.73 13.49
N GLN A 7 11.43 12.80 12.57
CA GLN A 7 11.00 14.07 11.97
C GLN A 7 10.33 14.98 13.00
N SER A 8 9.50 14.43 13.89
CA SER A 8 8.90 15.20 14.99
C SER A 8 9.97 15.84 15.89
N LEU A 9 10.97 15.06 16.29
CA LEU A 9 12.08 15.57 17.12
C LEU A 9 12.87 16.65 16.39
N ASN A 10 13.21 16.43 15.12
CA ASN A 10 13.99 17.40 14.33
C ASN A 10 13.23 18.70 14.08
N ALA A 11 11.90 18.63 13.92
CA ALA A 11 11.05 19.79 13.68
C ALA A 11 10.61 20.50 14.98
N GLY A 12 10.83 19.89 16.15
CA GLY A 12 10.30 20.41 17.42
C GLY A 12 8.76 20.42 17.47
N ALA A 13 8.11 19.56 16.68
CA ALA A 13 6.66 19.52 16.54
C ALA A 13 6.07 18.20 17.07
N PRO A 14 4.92 18.21 17.76
CA PRO A 14 4.29 17.00 18.26
C PRO A 14 3.76 16.13 17.10
N ILE A 15 3.74 14.81 17.30
CA ILE A 15 3.12 13.89 16.36
C ILE A 15 1.61 13.98 16.51
N GLY A 16 0.91 14.41 15.46
CA GLY A 16 -0.55 14.47 15.38
C GLY A 16 -1.11 13.44 14.40
N GLN A 17 -2.44 13.29 14.40
CA GLN A 17 -3.15 12.52 13.37
C GLN A 17 -3.15 13.32 12.06
N PRO A 18 -2.60 12.80 10.96
CA PRO A 18 -2.60 13.55 9.70
C PRO A 18 -4.00 13.62 9.10
N LEU A 19 -4.29 14.73 8.46
CA LEU A 19 -5.47 14.92 7.63
C LEU A 19 -5.06 14.75 6.17
N LEU A 20 -5.60 13.75 5.50
CA LEU A 20 -5.36 13.52 4.07
C LEU A 20 -6.53 14.09 3.26
N PRO A 21 -6.29 14.84 2.19
CA PRO A 21 -7.34 15.32 1.31
C PRO A 21 -8.06 14.14 0.66
N ILE A 22 -9.37 14.25 0.47
CA ILE A 22 -10.22 13.21 -0.13
C ILE A 22 -11.15 13.89 -1.12
N ASP A 23 -11.06 13.48 -2.39
CA ASP A 23 -11.99 13.87 -3.44
C ASP A 23 -12.69 12.64 -3.99
N TYR A 24 -13.96 12.76 -4.25
CA TYR A 24 -14.77 11.69 -4.82
C TYR A 24 -14.26 11.29 -6.21
N VAL A 25 -14.27 9.99 -6.47
CA VAL A 25 -14.09 9.40 -7.79
C VAL A 25 -15.11 8.27 -7.98
N PRO A 26 -15.76 8.16 -9.15
CA PRO A 26 -16.66 7.04 -9.43
C PRO A 26 -15.90 5.70 -9.36
N ILE A 27 -16.46 4.73 -8.66
CA ILE A 27 -15.90 3.39 -8.52
C ILE A 27 -16.84 2.41 -9.24
N PHE A 28 -16.30 1.66 -10.19
CA PHE A 28 -17.03 0.64 -10.94
C PHE A 28 -16.73 -0.79 -10.45
N ALA A 29 -16.28 -0.93 -9.22
CA ALA A 29 -15.69 -2.16 -8.69
C ALA A 29 -16.02 -2.41 -7.20
N ASP A 30 -17.15 -1.97 -6.70
CA ASP A 30 -17.52 -2.13 -5.27
C ASP A 30 -18.25 -3.48 -5.06
N PRO A 31 -17.89 -4.33 -4.04
CA PRO A 31 -16.75 -4.15 -3.12
C PRO A 31 -15.39 -4.46 -3.75
N TYR A 32 -14.32 -3.85 -3.21
CA TYR A 32 -12.98 -4.02 -3.77
C TYR A 32 -11.87 -3.96 -2.71
N ILE A 33 -10.70 -4.46 -3.12
CA ILE A 33 -9.41 -4.19 -2.47
C ILE A 33 -8.57 -3.28 -3.38
N THR A 34 -7.68 -2.47 -2.80
CA THR A 34 -6.70 -1.70 -3.58
C THR A 34 -5.36 -2.41 -3.64
N ILE A 35 -4.68 -2.34 -4.79
CA ILE A 35 -3.30 -2.80 -4.96
C ILE A 35 -2.43 -1.68 -5.53
N GLN A 36 -1.26 -1.45 -4.91
CA GLN A 36 -0.17 -0.66 -5.47
C GLN A 36 1.09 -1.51 -5.58
N PRO A 37 1.29 -2.21 -6.71
CA PRO A 37 2.37 -3.17 -6.86
C PRO A 37 3.72 -2.51 -7.10
N PHE A 38 3.73 -1.37 -7.79
CA PHE A 38 4.95 -0.73 -8.25
C PHE A 38 5.30 0.50 -7.41
N THR A 39 6.62 0.69 -7.23
CA THR A 39 7.19 1.83 -6.53
C THR A 39 8.52 2.19 -7.21
N LYS A 40 9.56 2.53 -6.47
CA LYS A 40 10.88 2.75 -7.02
C LYS A 40 11.51 1.42 -7.47
N PRO A 41 12.40 1.41 -8.49
CA PRO A 41 13.07 0.18 -8.96
C PRO A 41 13.75 -0.64 -7.85
N SER A 42 14.27 0.02 -6.80
CA SER A 42 14.88 -0.65 -5.65
C SER A 42 13.90 -1.36 -4.70
N LYS A 43 12.60 -1.33 -4.99
CA LYS A 43 11.52 -1.95 -4.21
C LYS A 43 10.61 -2.77 -5.12
N THR A 44 11.16 -3.36 -6.18
CA THR A 44 10.43 -4.19 -7.12
C THR A 44 10.18 -5.57 -6.53
N TYR A 45 8.96 -6.07 -6.74
CA TYR A 45 8.58 -7.46 -6.48
C TYR A 45 7.95 -7.99 -7.76
N ASP A 46 8.52 -9.08 -8.29
CA ASP A 46 8.23 -9.52 -9.65
C ASP A 46 7.03 -10.48 -9.74
N TYR A 47 6.56 -11.00 -8.60
CA TYR A 47 5.52 -12.06 -8.54
C TYR A 47 4.12 -11.51 -8.23
N TRP A 48 3.81 -10.27 -8.64
CA TRP A 48 2.48 -9.71 -8.40
C TRP A 48 1.36 -10.41 -9.18
N GLU A 49 1.67 -10.91 -10.38
CA GLU A 49 0.68 -11.64 -11.18
C GLU A 49 0.31 -12.96 -10.51
N GLU A 50 1.29 -13.70 -10.00
CA GLU A 50 1.08 -14.92 -9.24
C GLU A 50 0.29 -14.69 -7.95
N VAL A 51 0.56 -13.57 -7.25
CA VAL A 51 -0.21 -13.19 -6.07
C VAL A 51 -1.69 -12.94 -6.46
N ILE A 52 -1.93 -12.25 -7.55
CA ILE A 52 -3.29 -12.00 -8.04
C ILE A 52 -3.97 -13.31 -8.40
N ASP A 53 -3.32 -14.19 -9.14
CA ASP A 53 -3.86 -15.50 -9.54
C ASP A 53 -4.27 -16.36 -8.34
N LEU A 54 -3.48 -16.32 -7.26
CA LEU A 54 -3.80 -17.00 -6.00
C LEU A 54 -4.98 -16.37 -5.26
N LEU A 55 -5.18 -15.06 -5.37
CA LEU A 55 -6.26 -14.34 -4.68
C LEU A 55 -7.60 -14.42 -5.45
N LEU A 56 -7.55 -14.45 -6.78
CA LEU A 56 -8.73 -14.36 -7.64
C LEU A 56 -9.85 -15.36 -7.31
N PRO A 57 -9.59 -16.67 -7.06
CA PRO A 57 -10.66 -17.61 -6.74
C PRO A 57 -11.48 -17.18 -5.53
N VAL A 58 -10.80 -16.77 -4.44
CA VAL A 58 -11.44 -16.34 -3.19
C VAL A 58 -12.16 -15.00 -3.36
N LEU A 59 -11.54 -14.05 -4.08
CA LEU A 59 -12.13 -12.74 -4.32
C LEU A 59 -13.36 -12.83 -5.22
N ASN A 60 -13.31 -13.64 -6.27
CA ASN A 60 -14.43 -13.85 -7.19
C ASN A 60 -15.63 -14.52 -6.51
N GLU A 61 -15.40 -15.53 -5.66
CA GLU A 61 -16.44 -16.15 -4.84
C GLU A 61 -17.19 -15.13 -3.99
N ARG A 62 -16.49 -14.10 -3.51
CA ARG A 62 -17.05 -13.04 -2.67
C ARG A 62 -17.52 -11.80 -3.45
N GLY A 63 -17.40 -11.80 -4.77
CA GLY A 63 -17.72 -10.65 -5.62
C GLY A 63 -16.79 -9.44 -5.42
N ILE A 64 -15.60 -9.63 -4.84
CA ILE A 64 -14.64 -8.56 -4.55
C ILE A 64 -13.73 -8.35 -5.76
N LYS A 65 -13.54 -7.09 -6.17
CA LYS A 65 -12.66 -6.70 -7.28
C LYS A 65 -11.29 -6.24 -6.76
N ILE A 66 -10.29 -6.27 -7.65
CA ILE A 66 -8.97 -5.69 -7.39
C ILE A 66 -8.87 -4.37 -8.15
N VAL A 67 -8.60 -3.28 -7.44
CA VAL A 67 -8.41 -1.94 -8.01
C VAL A 67 -6.93 -1.58 -7.94
N GLN A 68 -6.29 -1.50 -9.10
CA GLN A 68 -4.89 -1.08 -9.19
C GLN A 68 -4.80 0.44 -9.19
N ILE A 69 -4.03 0.98 -8.24
CA ILE A 69 -3.66 2.39 -8.12
C ILE A 69 -2.16 2.56 -8.37
N GLY A 70 -1.73 3.78 -8.70
CA GLY A 70 -0.31 4.08 -8.94
C GLY A 70 -0.10 5.14 -10.02
N GLY A 71 1.12 5.21 -10.53
CA GLY A 71 1.53 6.16 -11.57
C GLY A 71 1.08 5.75 -12.98
N GLN A 72 1.00 6.74 -13.88
CA GLN A 72 0.52 6.53 -15.24
C GLN A 72 1.37 5.54 -16.07
N ASN A 73 2.66 5.48 -15.81
CA ASN A 73 3.60 4.66 -16.58
C ASN A 73 3.87 3.28 -15.95
N GLU A 74 3.11 2.93 -14.92
CA GLU A 74 3.24 1.61 -14.29
C GLU A 74 2.55 0.53 -15.11
N ASN A 75 3.11 -0.67 -15.11
CA ASN A 75 2.52 -1.82 -15.78
C ASN A 75 1.13 -2.13 -15.24
N LYS A 76 0.23 -2.53 -16.12
CA LYS A 76 -1.12 -2.97 -15.76
C LYS A 76 -1.08 -4.45 -15.42
N LEU A 77 -1.46 -4.76 -14.19
CA LEU A 77 -1.62 -6.15 -13.77
C LEU A 77 -2.92 -6.75 -14.34
N PRO A 78 -2.92 -8.01 -14.74
CA PRO A 78 -4.11 -8.69 -15.24
C PRO A 78 -5.21 -8.74 -14.18
N ALA A 79 -6.45 -8.90 -14.62
CA ALA A 79 -7.63 -9.06 -13.77
C ALA A 79 -7.90 -7.91 -12.76
N CYS A 80 -7.26 -6.74 -12.94
CA CYS A 80 -7.46 -5.55 -12.13
C CYS A 80 -8.33 -4.51 -12.86
N VAL A 81 -9.07 -3.73 -12.08
CA VAL A 81 -9.66 -2.46 -12.54
C VAL A 81 -8.63 -1.37 -12.37
N HIS A 82 -8.30 -0.67 -13.46
CA HIS A 82 -7.15 0.22 -13.51
C HIS A 82 -7.52 1.68 -13.26
N TYR A 83 -6.96 2.26 -12.19
CA TYR A 83 -7.05 3.67 -11.85
C TYR A 83 -5.67 4.37 -11.82
N GLN A 84 -4.56 3.63 -12.10
CA GLN A 84 -3.23 4.22 -12.14
C GLN A 84 -3.13 5.32 -13.22
N GLY A 85 -2.61 6.47 -12.82
CA GLY A 85 -2.50 7.66 -13.65
C GLY A 85 -3.83 8.37 -13.99
N LEU A 86 -4.96 7.87 -13.52
CA LEU A 86 -6.29 8.42 -13.78
C LEU A 86 -6.85 9.23 -12.61
N THR A 87 -6.17 9.22 -11.46
CA THR A 87 -6.63 9.85 -10.23
C THR A 87 -5.60 10.80 -9.66
N SER A 88 -6.06 11.91 -9.08
CA SER A 88 -5.25 12.74 -8.19
C SER A 88 -4.91 11.99 -6.90
N ILE A 89 -3.99 12.51 -6.10
CA ILE A 89 -3.68 11.97 -4.77
C ILE A 89 -4.94 11.95 -3.89
N ALA A 90 -5.75 13.00 -3.90
CA ALA A 90 -6.97 13.10 -3.12
C ALA A 90 -8.03 12.06 -3.56
N GLN A 91 -8.16 11.83 -4.86
CA GLN A 91 -9.01 10.78 -5.42
C GLN A 91 -8.49 9.37 -5.10
N THR A 92 -7.17 9.17 -5.16
CA THR A 92 -6.57 7.89 -4.76
C THR A 92 -6.78 7.62 -3.26
N ASN A 93 -6.71 8.66 -2.42
CA ASN A 93 -7.07 8.55 -1.00
C ASN A 93 -8.52 8.11 -0.80
N TYR A 94 -9.44 8.59 -1.64
CA TYR A 94 -10.83 8.13 -1.63
C TYR A 94 -10.94 6.63 -1.94
N LEU A 95 -10.21 6.13 -2.98
CA LEU A 95 -10.17 4.71 -3.32
C LEU A 95 -9.62 3.88 -2.16
N ILE A 96 -8.51 4.30 -1.55
CA ILE A 96 -7.90 3.59 -0.42
C ILE A 96 -8.85 3.56 0.77
N LYS A 97 -9.43 4.70 1.15
CA LYS A 97 -10.32 4.82 2.30
C LYS A 97 -11.53 3.89 2.24
N ASN A 98 -12.07 3.68 1.05
CA ASN A 98 -13.28 2.87 0.83
C ASN A 98 -12.97 1.40 0.45
N SER A 99 -11.70 1.01 0.40
CA SER A 99 -11.32 -0.37 0.12
C SER A 99 -11.43 -1.26 1.37
N LEU A 100 -11.67 -2.55 1.15
CA LEU A 100 -11.68 -3.57 2.21
C LEU A 100 -10.28 -3.89 2.72
N LEU A 101 -9.27 -3.75 1.87
CA LEU A 101 -7.86 -4.05 2.13
C LEU A 101 -6.99 -3.24 1.18
N HIS A 102 -5.83 -2.79 1.65
CA HIS A 102 -4.75 -2.31 0.79
C HIS A 102 -3.62 -3.35 0.73
N LEU A 103 -3.23 -3.73 -0.47
CA LEU A 103 -2.12 -4.63 -0.77
C LEU A 103 -1.07 -3.85 -1.58
N GLY A 104 0.21 -3.97 -1.22
CA GLY A 104 1.24 -3.31 -2.02
C GLY A 104 2.65 -3.38 -1.46
N ALA A 105 3.58 -2.73 -2.15
CA ALA A 105 4.93 -2.52 -1.68
C ALA A 105 5.03 -1.27 -0.79
N ASP A 106 6.15 -1.13 -0.07
CA ASP A 106 6.45 0.03 0.78
C ASP A 106 6.35 1.35 0.00
N SER A 107 5.24 2.04 0.18
CA SER A 107 4.88 3.27 -0.52
C SER A 107 3.98 4.17 0.34
N TRP A 108 3.71 5.39 -0.17
CA TRP A 108 2.80 6.32 0.49
C TRP A 108 1.37 5.78 0.68
N ALA A 109 0.89 4.91 -0.23
CA ALA A 109 -0.46 4.35 -0.16
C ALA A 109 -0.65 3.44 1.06
N ALA A 110 0.37 2.69 1.46
CA ALA A 110 0.34 1.92 2.70
C ALA A 110 0.21 2.84 3.93
N HIS A 111 0.88 4.00 3.92
CA HIS A 111 0.75 5.01 4.98
C HIS A 111 -0.65 5.65 4.98
N ALA A 112 -1.20 5.96 3.80
CA ALA A 112 -2.57 6.48 3.67
C ALA A 112 -3.60 5.46 4.19
N ALA A 113 -3.46 4.18 3.83
CA ALA A 113 -4.29 3.11 4.36
C ALA A 113 -4.23 3.03 5.90
N GLY A 114 -3.03 3.20 6.47
CA GLY A 114 -2.84 3.30 7.92
C GLY A 114 -3.61 4.47 8.54
N VAL A 115 -3.53 5.66 7.94
CA VAL A 115 -4.27 6.85 8.40
C VAL A 115 -5.78 6.62 8.39
N PHE A 116 -6.30 5.96 7.37
CA PHE A 116 -7.73 5.62 7.24
C PHE A 116 -8.14 4.36 8.03
N ASN A 117 -7.20 3.72 8.71
CA ASN A 117 -7.43 2.47 9.45
C ASN A 117 -7.94 1.30 8.57
N VAL A 118 -7.62 1.33 7.29
CA VAL A 118 -7.86 0.23 6.34
C VAL A 118 -6.88 -0.90 6.65
N PRO A 119 -7.28 -2.18 6.57
CA PRO A 119 -6.36 -3.30 6.67
C PRO A 119 -5.26 -3.23 5.61
N ILE A 120 -4.03 -3.63 5.98
CA ILE A 120 -2.85 -3.52 5.12
C ILE A 120 -2.11 -4.85 5.05
N VAL A 121 -1.74 -5.25 3.83
CA VAL A 121 -0.64 -6.19 3.58
C VAL A 121 0.42 -5.46 2.77
N CYS A 122 1.61 -5.28 3.33
CA CYS A 122 2.68 -4.50 2.72
C CYS A 122 3.99 -5.27 2.68
N LEU A 123 4.63 -5.28 1.51
CA LEU A 123 5.93 -5.90 1.26
C LEU A 123 7.04 -4.85 1.40
N TYR A 124 8.09 -5.24 2.13
CA TYR A 124 9.28 -4.42 2.35
C TYR A 124 10.51 -5.13 1.78
N SER A 125 11.32 -4.40 1.01
CA SER A 125 12.60 -4.92 0.47
C SER A 125 13.78 -4.51 1.35
N ASN A 126 14.26 -3.30 1.18
CA ASN A 126 15.53 -2.82 1.72
C ASN A 126 15.40 -1.88 2.93
N ASN A 127 14.18 -1.54 3.34
CA ASN A 127 13.95 -0.71 4.51
C ASN A 127 13.75 -1.57 5.77
N LYS A 128 14.36 -1.15 6.87
CA LYS A 128 14.03 -1.74 8.17
C LYS A 128 12.60 -1.39 8.54
N VAL A 129 11.72 -2.37 8.52
CA VAL A 129 10.28 -2.20 8.73
C VAL A 129 9.96 -1.38 9.98
N SER A 130 10.65 -1.63 11.09
CA SER A 130 10.44 -0.88 12.34
C SER A 130 10.64 0.63 12.24
N ASN A 131 11.31 1.11 11.19
CA ASN A 131 11.59 2.53 10.98
C ASN A 131 10.59 3.21 10.06
N VAL A 132 9.89 2.44 9.21
CA VAL A 132 9.11 2.98 8.08
C VAL A 132 7.71 2.37 7.93
N TYR A 133 7.24 1.53 8.86
CA TYR A 133 5.89 0.96 8.79
C TYR A 133 4.80 2.05 8.83
N PRO A 134 3.57 1.79 8.39
CA PRO A 134 2.46 2.75 8.52
C PRO A 134 2.24 3.12 10.00
N PHE A 135 2.62 4.33 10.37
CA PHE A 135 2.69 4.78 11.77
C PHE A 135 1.31 4.86 12.43
N TRP A 136 0.32 5.34 11.70
CA TRP A 136 -1.06 5.47 12.17
C TRP A 136 -1.87 4.20 11.90
N GLY A 137 -3.05 4.13 12.50
CA GLY A 137 -3.97 3.01 12.37
C GLY A 137 -3.70 1.84 13.34
N ASN A 138 -4.61 0.91 13.35
CA ASN A 138 -4.56 -0.26 14.23
C ASN A 138 -3.50 -1.26 13.72
N LYS A 139 -2.49 -1.53 14.55
CA LYS A 139 -1.38 -2.43 14.21
C LYS A 139 -1.82 -3.88 14.00
N THR A 140 -2.90 -4.32 14.61
CA THR A 140 -3.44 -5.67 14.39
C THR A 140 -4.01 -5.86 12.97
N LYS A 141 -4.29 -4.76 12.26
CA LYS A 141 -4.74 -4.75 10.87
C LYS A 141 -3.59 -4.60 9.86
N GLN A 142 -2.35 -4.57 10.32
CA GLN A 142 -1.17 -4.36 9.47
C GLN A 142 -0.35 -5.65 9.41
N LYS A 143 -0.34 -6.31 8.26
CA LYS A 143 0.56 -7.44 7.96
C LYS A 143 1.72 -6.91 7.13
N LEU A 144 2.90 -6.87 7.74
CA LEU A 144 4.12 -6.33 7.14
C LEU A 144 5.07 -7.48 6.86
N LEU A 145 5.37 -7.70 5.59
CA LEU A 145 6.18 -8.83 5.12
C LEU A 145 7.55 -8.32 4.66
N THR A 146 8.59 -9.05 4.98
CA THR A 146 9.95 -8.76 4.54
C THR A 146 10.65 -10.04 4.18
N GLY A 147 11.40 -10.03 3.08
CA GLY A 147 12.30 -11.12 2.68
C GLY A 147 13.68 -11.05 3.36
N VAL A 148 13.92 -10.02 4.18
CA VAL A 148 15.22 -9.81 4.83
C VAL A 148 15.18 -10.39 6.23
N GLU A 149 16.01 -11.37 6.50
CA GLU A 149 16.28 -11.87 7.85
C GLU A 149 16.89 -10.76 8.72
N PRO A 150 16.51 -10.68 10.02
CA PRO A 150 17.10 -9.69 10.93
C PRO A 150 18.63 -9.85 10.98
N GLY A 151 19.33 -8.76 10.62
CA GLY A 151 20.80 -8.72 10.61
C GLY A 151 21.47 -9.02 9.28
N THR A 152 20.72 -9.40 8.23
CA THR A 152 21.25 -9.52 6.88
C THR A 152 21.19 -8.16 6.15
N LEU A 153 22.10 -7.96 5.19
CA LEU A 153 22.00 -6.80 4.30
C LEU A 153 20.75 -6.95 3.43
N PRO A 154 19.97 -5.87 3.27
CA PRO A 154 18.78 -5.92 2.43
C PRO A 154 19.14 -6.24 0.99
N SER A 155 18.46 -7.22 0.42
CA SER A 155 18.46 -7.46 -1.02
C SER A 155 17.73 -6.29 -1.72
N TYR A 156 18.23 -5.88 -2.87
CA TYR A 156 17.58 -4.86 -3.70
C TYR A 156 16.42 -5.43 -4.52
N ALA A 157 16.32 -6.74 -4.60
CA ALA A 157 15.19 -7.45 -5.19
C ALA A 157 14.47 -8.22 -4.07
N MET A 158 13.15 -8.24 -4.11
CA MET A 158 12.34 -9.17 -3.33
C MET A 158 12.22 -10.44 -4.15
N GLU A 159 12.90 -11.50 -3.73
CA GLU A 159 12.76 -12.84 -4.30
C GLU A 159 11.48 -13.52 -3.79
#